data_cad8bb0c5c1d7668250fa1fcf50c4d49
#
_entry.id   cad8bb0c5c1d7668250fa1fcf50c4d49
#
_cell.length_a   1.000
_cell.length_b   1.000
_cell.length_c   1.000
_cell.angle_alpha   90.00
_cell.angle_beta   90.00
_cell.angle_gamma   90.00
#
_symmetry.space_group_name_H-M   'P 1'
#
loop_
_entity.id
_entity.type
_entity.pdbx_description
1 polymer ?
#
loop_
_entity_poly.entity_id
_entity_poly.type
_entity_poly.pdbx_seq_one_letter_code
_entity_poly.pdbx_strand_id
1 'polypeptide(L)'
;MATVPLSSRARRIMLPGTSLEHSLDRCLDLASPFGPVRLNPAAHPGVREFLLGLGENGNWRLKWTLTSSARGTELRITRDNRIAWLPPLGQKAWTADHELTRRLNLLPHVMNLNIVVLGGGTGLYATLLGLRDQTSSLVAIISAVPTPLRRRKALDELGSLPIDDASISLVALAPSLEENLILRKLLEHRMRDGGYEGAHFGTILLEALTELFGSRQAALNEGGRLLGIGGRIILATDEGGKGGDRRGMGVQEAIQSADLVVLAPGHFESDLRPVLTTSGLADALRASRAPKVAVTKIMTAEHEQGEARTSSEVEMLTRALPDVFDTVLANEPALTDKQLEAYDAEGARPIVPDVEATSRWVKRLVTERLAARGTLARHDPALLGECLIKIGAAALVESTKPLNSREPVLTPQLAGEPVV
;
A
#
# COMPACT_ATOMS: atom_id res chain seq x y z
N MET A 1 28.22 5.22 10.80
CA MET A 1 28.52 6.62 10.40
C MET A 1 27.83 7.56 11.38
N ALA A 2 28.57 8.46 12.02
CA ALA A 2 27.97 9.45 12.90
C ALA A 2 27.10 10.41 12.07
N THR A 3 25.82 10.51 12.37
CA THR A 3 24.88 11.42 11.71
C THR A 3 25.23 12.86 12.10
N VAL A 4 25.60 13.70 11.14
CA VAL A 4 25.85 15.13 11.37
C VAL A 4 24.50 15.83 11.52
N PRO A 5 24.25 16.56 12.63
CA PRO A 5 22.98 17.27 12.85
C PRO A 5 22.64 18.25 11.74
N LEU A 6 21.35 18.41 11.43
CA LEU A 6 20.84 19.37 10.44
C LEU A 6 21.18 20.82 10.78
N SER A 7 21.26 21.11 12.08
CA SER A 7 21.60 22.42 12.61
C SER A 7 23.00 22.90 12.21
N SER A 8 23.90 22.02 11.75
CA SER A 8 25.30 22.36 11.48
C SER A 8 25.63 22.60 10.01
N ARG A 9 24.84 22.10 9.02
CA ARG A 9 25.10 22.27 7.57
C ARG A 9 23.82 22.22 6.74
N ALA A 10 23.82 22.90 5.57
CA ALA A 10 22.79 22.74 4.56
C ALA A 10 22.79 21.29 4.03
N ARG A 11 21.61 20.70 3.88
CA ARG A 11 21.44 19.35 3.36
C ARG A 11 20.72 19.38 2.01
N ARG A 12 21.14 18.52 1.09
CA ARG A 12 20.48 18.29 -0.19
C ARG A 12 20.14 16.81 -0.30
N ILE A 13 18.91 16.50 -0.66
CA ILE A 13 18.39 15.14 -0.84
C ILE A 13 17.64 15.12 -2.16
N MET A 14 17.92 14.14 -3.02
CA MET A 14 17.13 13.89 -4.22
C MET A 14 16.01 12.91 -3.88
N LEU A 15 14.78 13.28 -4.21
CA LEU A 15 13.59 12.46 -4.07
C LEU A 15 13.22 11.96 -5.47
N PRO A 16 13.46 10.68 -5.77
CA PRO A 16 13.29 10.17 -7.12
C PRO A 16 11.83 10.03 -7.52
N GLY A 17 11.54 10.32 -8.79
CA GLY A 17 10.30 9.90 -9.47
C GLY A 17 8.99 10.52 -8.99
N THR A 18 9.00 11.48 -8.06
CA THR A 18 7.77 12.03 -7.48
C THR A 18 7.47 13.45 -7.96
N SER A 19 6.16 13.77 -8.01
CA SER A 19 5.73 15.14 -8.25
C SER A 19 6.15 16.06 -7.11
N LEU A 20 6.22 17.37 -7.38
CA LEU A 20 6.59 18.36 -6.37
C LEU A 20 5.60 18.39 -5.20
N GLU A 21 4.31 18.26 -5.49
CA GLU A 21 3.25 18.25 -4.47
C GLU A 21 3.32 17.01 -3.59
N HIS A 22 3.48 15.83 -4.19
CA HIS A 22 3.65 14.60 -3.43
C HIS A 22 4.89 14.63 -2.53
N SER A 23 6.00 15.19 -3.04
CA SER A 23 7.22 15.38 -2.24
C SER A 23 6.99 16.36 -1.10
N LEU A 24 6.20 17.42 -1.31
CA LEU A 24 5.83 18.38 -0.27
C LEU A 24 5.04 17.70 0.85
N ASP A 25 3.97 16.97 0.50
CA ASP A 25 3.12 16.29 1.48
C ASP A 25 3.95 15.32 2.34
N ARG A 26 4.82 14.54 1.73
CA ARG A 26 5.73 13.63 2.46
C ARG A 26 6.70 14.37 3.39
N CYS A 27 7.23 15.50 2.95
CA CYS A 27 8.10 16.32 3.80
C CYS A 27 7.33 16.94 4.97
N LEU A 28 6.08 17.35 4.76
CA LEU A 28 5.21 17.88 5.80
C LEU A 28 4.85 16.82 6.85
N ASP A 29 4.47 15.63 6.40
CA ASP A 29 4.18 14.48 7.28
C ASP A 29 5.39 14.10 8.13
N LEU A 30 6.57 14.12 7.53
CA LEU A 30 7.81 13.82 8.23
C LEU A 30 8.19 14.91 9.24
N ALA A 31 7.94 16.17 8.92
CA ALA A 31 8.38 17.33 9.71
C ALA A 31 7.42 17.68 10.85
N SER A 32 6.10 17.56 10.63
CA SER A 32 5.06 18.00 11.57
C SER A 32 5.17 17.43 13.00
N PRO A 33 5.60 16.17 13.23
CA PRO A 33 5.79 15.64 14.59
C PRO A 33 6.88 16.35 15.41
N PHE A 34 7.77 17.11 14.76
CA PHE A 34 8.90 17.75 15.43
C PHE A 34 8.63 19.18 15.86
N GLY A 35 7.57 19.80 15.38
CA GLY A 35 7.19 21.14 15.76
C GLY A 35 6.30 21.83 14.74
N PRO A 36 5.95 23.10 14.98
CA PRO A 36 5.06 23.84 14.12
C PRO A 36 5.66 24.05 12.73
N VAL A 37 4.83 23.79 11.70
CA VAL A 37 5.19 23.97 10.30
C VAL A 37 4.45 25.19 9.74
N ARG A 38 5.16 26.05 9.01
CA ARG A 38 4.58 27.21 8.30
C ARG A 38 4.96 27.14 6.83
N LEU A 39 3.94 26.97 5.99
CA LEU A 39 4.09 27.07 4.53
C LEU A 39 4.38 28.52 4.12
N ASN A 40 5.33 28.69 3.20
CA ASN A 40 5.54 29.98 2.54
C ASN A 40 4.72 30.04 1.25
N PRO A 41 4.21 31.23 0.85
CA PRO A 41 3.62 31.41 -0.46
C PRO A 41 4.62 30.94 -1.55
N ALA A 42 4.10 30.26 -2.57
CA ALA A 42 4.93 29.79 -3.68
C ALA A 42 5.57 31.00 -4.41
N ALA A 43 6.88 31.11 -4.34
CA ALA A 43 7.62 32.16 -5.04
C ALA A 43 7.76 31.85 -6.55
N HIS A 44 7.64 30.56 -6.94
CA HIS A 44 7.76 30.08 -8.32
C HIS A 44 6.96 28.78 -8.49
N PRO A 45 6.34 28.51 -9.67
CA PRO A 45 5.56 27.28 -9.91
C PRO A 45 6.31 25.98 -9.62
N GLY A 46 7.62 25.94 -9.90
CA GLY A 46 8.46 24.76 -9.67
C GLY A 46 9.12 24.68 -8.28
N VAL A 47 8.69 25.50 -7.30
CA VAL A 47 9.32 25.56 -5.97
C VAL A 47 8.24 25.58 -4.89
N ARG A 48 8.47 24.79 -3.83
CA ARG A 48 7.69 24.83 -2.59
C ARG A 48 8.62 25.03 -1.40
N GLU A 49 8.18 25.84 -0.45
CA GLU A 49 8.97 26.14 0.74
C GLU A 49 8.12 26.10 2.00
N PHE A 50 8.70 25.58 3.08
CA PHE A 50 8.13 25.72 4.41
C PHE A 50 9.19 25.89 5.48
N LEU A 51 8.77 26.40 6.62
CA LEU A 51 9.59 26.54 7.82
C LEU A 51 9.15 25.55 8.87
N LEU A 52 10.10 24.84 9.48
CA LEU A 52 9.88 23.96 10.63
C LEU A 52 10.51 24.61 11.86
N GLY A 53 9.71 24.80 12.91
CA GLY A 53 10.19 25.24 14.22
C GLY A 53 10.59 24.04 15.07
N LEU A 54 11.80 24.03 15.61
CA LEU A 54 12.29 23.03 16.55
C LEU A 54 12.47 23.64 17.94
N GLY A 55 12.28 22.82 19.01
CA GLY A 55 12.42 23.23 20.39
C GLY A 55 11.13 23.74 21.05
N GLU A 56 11.15 23.92 22.37
CA GLU A 56 9.95 24.17 23.19
C GLU A 56 9.15 25.42 22.78
N ASN A 57 9.81 26.41 22.17
CA ASN A 57 9.16 27.64 21.71
C ASN A 57 9.31 27.87 20.19
N GLY A 58 9.65 26.84 19.40
CA GLY A 58 9.90 26.99 17.97
C GLY A 58 11.09 27.93 17.62
N ASN A 59 12.02 28.12 18.56
CA ASN A 59 13.12 29.07 18.45
C ASN A 59 14.14 28.66 17.38
N TRP A 60 14.18 27.38 17.00
CA TRP A 60 15.00 26.88 15.91
C TRP A 60 14.15 26.71 14.66
N ARG A 61 14.58 27.36 13.57
CA ARG A 61 13.87 27.28 12.29
C ARG A 61 14.74 26.63 11.23
N LEU A 62 14.19 25.60 10.61
CA LEU A 62 14.74 24.98 9.41
C LEU A 62 13.88 25.41 8.22
N LYS A 63 14.51 25.94 7.20
CA LYS A 63 13.88 26.25 5.92
C LYS A 63 14.03 25.03 5.00
N TRP A 64 12.92 24.52 4.53
CA TRP A 64 12.82 23.45 3.58
C TRP A 64 12.42 24.03 2.23
N THR A 65 13.20 23.73 1.21
CA THR A 65 12.94 24.18 -0.16
C THR A 65 12.91 22.94 -1.06
N LEU A 66 11.81 22.69 -1.72
CA LEU A 66 11.65 21.64 -2.70
C LEU A 66 11.65 22.27 -4.09
N THR A 67 12.46 21.74 -4.99
CA THR A 67 12.58 22.22 -6.36
C THR A 67 12.38 21.07 -7.35
N SER A 68 11.44 21.23 -8.28
CA SER A 68 11.23 20.26 -9.34
C SER A 68 12.42 20.23 -10.31
N SER A 69 12.85 19.05 -10.71
CA SER A 69 13.92 18.83 -11.68
C SER A 69 13.61 17.66 -12.61
N ALA A 70 14.35 17.52 -13.69
CA ALA A 70 14.21 16.41 -14.64
C ALA A 70 14.49 15.01 -14.01
N ARG A 71 15.12 14.96 -12.84
CA ARG A 71 15.48 13.72 -12.11
C ARG A 71 14.58 13.44 -10.90
N GLY A 72 13.55 14.24 -10.68
CA GLY A 72 12.68 14.20 -9.51
C GLY A 72 12.71 15.52 -8.74
N THR A 73 12.38 15.50 -7.45
CA THR A 73 12.36 16.69 -6.59
C THR A 73 13.64 16.80 -5.77
N GLU A 74 14.35 17.93 -5.87
CA GLU A 74 15.47 18.25 -4.97
C GLU A 74 14.91 18.89 -3.69
N LEU A 75 15.15 18.24 -2.56
CA LEU A 75 14.90 18.80 -1.24
C LEU A 75 16.17 19.43 -0.69
N ARG A 76 16.11 20.71 -0.36
CA ARG A 76 17.18 21.44 0.32
C ARG A 76 16.70 21.91 1.68
N ILE A 77 17.45 21.57 2.72
CA ILE A 77 17.18 22.01 4.09
C ILE A 77 18.30 22.92 4.54
N THR A 78 17.96 24.11 4.98
CA THR A 78 18.91 25.11 5.47
C THR A 78 18.41 25.68 6.79
N ARG A 79 19.33 26.16 7.60
CA ARG A 79 18.99 26.98 8.75
C ARG A 79 18.41 28.32 8.28
N ASP A 80 17.32 28.77 8.89
CA ASP A 80 16.81 30.13 8.64
C ASP A 80 17.70 31.16 9.35
N ASN A 81 18.54 31.83 8.57
CA ASN A 81 19.52 32.79 9.08
C ASN A 81 18.92 34.15 9.47
N ARG A 82 17.60 34.32 9.47
CA ARG A 82 16.96 35.60 9.87
C ARG A 82 17.09 35.87 11.38
N ILE A 83 17.54 34.90 12.16
CA ILE A 83 17.83 35.05 13.58
C ILE A 83 19.35 35.05 13.75
N ALA A 84 19.91 36.21 13.99
CA ALA A 84 21.38 36.43 14.06
C ALA A 84 22.05 35.69 15.23
N TRP A 85 21.34 35.35 16.28
CA TRP A 85 21.86 34.63 17.44
C TRP A 85 20.84 33.57 17.91
N LEU A 86 21.19 32.30 17.80
CA LEU A 86 20.45 31.19 18.33
C LEU A 86 21.24 30.56 19.48
N PRO A 87 20.65 30.36 20.65
CA PRO A 87 21.29 29.63 21.73
C PRO A 87 21.61 28.19 21.28
N PRO A 88 22.60 27.53 21.92
CA PRO A 88 22.82 26.11 21.69
C PRO A 88 21.54 25.32 21.92
N LEU A 89 21.30 24.31 21.10
CA LEU A 89 20.15 23.41 21.22
C LEU A 89 20.07 22.84 22.65
N GLY A 90 18.97 23.05 23.33
CA GLY A 90 18.66 22.31 24.53
C GLY A 90 18.53 20.80 24.26
N GLN A 91 18.65 19.96 25.26
CA GLN A 91 18.68 18.51 25.12
C GLN A 91 17.50 17.95 24.31
N LYS A 92 16.27 18.47 24.52
CA LYS A 92 15.08 18.07 23.77
C LYS A 92 15.16 18.45 22.29
N ALA A 93 15.63 19.65 21.97
CA ALA A 93 15.79 20.09 20.59
C ALA A 93 16.93 19.36 19.87
N TRP A 94 17.98 18.97 20.59
CA TRP A 94 19.07 18.14 20.05
C TRP A 94 18.58 16.73 19.71
N THR A 95 17.76 16.11 20.57
CA THR A 95 17.14 14.81 20.33
C THR A 95 16.21 14.85 19.11
N ALA A 96 15.41 15.92 18.99
CA ALA A 96 14.52 16.13 17.85
C ALA A 96 15.32 16.32 16.52
N ASP A 97 16.42 17.06 16.54
CA ASP A 97 17.28 17.25 15.36
C ASP A 97 17.93 15.94 14.90
N HIS A 98 18.36 15.10 15.82
CA HIS A 98 18.92 13.76 15.51
C HIS A 98 17.87 12.82 14.93
N GLU A 99 16.69 12.77 15.51
CA GLU A 99 15.58 11.94 15.03
C GLU A 99 15.09 12.43 13.65
N LEU A 100 14.94 13.73 13.47
CA LEU A 100 14.60 14.33 12.17
C LEU A 100 15.67 14.01 11.12
N THR A 101 16.95 14.11 11.50
CA THR A 101 18.08 13.75 10.63
C THR A 101 18.01 12.29 10.20
N ARG A 102 17.69 11.39 11.12
CA ARG A 102 17.53 9.97 10.85
C ARG A 102 16.39 9.72 9.87
N ARG A 103 15.22 10.29 10.10
CA ARG A 103 14.05 10.17 9.21
C ARG A 103 14.31 10.76 7.83
N LEU A 104 15.01 11.88 7.74
CA LEU A 104 15.40 12.48 6.46
C LEU A 104 16.35 11.59 5.65
N ASN A 105 17.23 10.84 6.31
CA ASN A 105 18.08 9.86 5.63
C ASN A 105 17.29 8.72 5.01
N LEU A 106 16.14 8.37 5.59
CA LEU A 106 15.25 7.34 5.10
C LEU A 106 14.24 7.85 4.06
N LEU A 107 14.05 9.16 3.96
CA LEU A 107 13.05 9.75 3.08
C LEU A 107 13.13 9.24 1.63
N PRO A 108 14.32 9.16 0.98
CA PRO A 108 14.39 8.60 -0.38
C PRO A 108 13.92 7.14 -0.47
N HIS A 109 14.13 6.33 0.58
CA HIS A 109 13.64 4.95 0.64
C HIS A 109 12.14 4.91 0.88
N VAL A 110 11.61 5.76 1.77
CA VAL A 110 10.17 5.89 2.02
C VAL A 110 9.42 6.34 0.76
N MET A 111 10.02 7.22 -0.03
CA MET A 111 9.46 7.69 -1.31
C MET A 111 9.46 6.61 -2.40
N ASN A 112 10.16 5.52 -2.21
CA ASN A 112 10.29 4.44 -3.19
C ASN A 112 10.33 3.06 -2.53
N LEU A 113 9.39 2.80 -1.64
CA LEU A 113 9.25 1.48 -1.02
C LEU A 113 8.99 0.40 -2.08
N ASN A 114 9.67 -0.74 -1.94
CA ASN A 114 9.34 -1.94 -2.71
C ASN A 114 8.09 -2.57 -2.08
N ILE A 115 6.94 -2.42 -2.72
CA ILE A 115 5.67 -2.90 -2.20
C ILE A 115 5.19 -4.10 -2.98
N VAL A 116 4.90 -5.17 -2.28
CA VAL A 116 4.26 -6.37 -2.83
C VAL A 116 2.83 -6.43 -2.35
N VAL A 117 1.88 -6.55 -3.28
CA VAL A 117 0.45 -6.71 -3.00
C VAL A 117 0.00 -8.10 -3.44
N LEU A 118 -0.58 -8.84 -2.51
CA LEU A 118 -1.15 -10.18 -2.73
C LEU A 118 -2.67 -10.11 -2.75
N GLY A 119 -3.32 -10.87 -3.60
CA GLY A 119 -4.78 -11.00 -3.57
C GLY A 119 -5.46 -11.02 -4.92
N GLY A 120 -6.74 -10.70 -4.94
CA GLY A 120 -7.60 -10.66 -6.13
C GLY A 120 -8.78 -9.69 -5.97
N GLY A 121 -9.55 -9.54 -7.03
CA GLY A 121 -10.81 -8.82 -7.05
C GLY A 121 -10.73 -7.31 -6.89
N THR A 122 -11.85 -6.75 -6.42
CA THR A 122 -12.02 -5.30 -6.28
C THR A 122 -11.07 -4.70 -5.25
N GLY A 123 -10.72 -5.46 -4.21
CA GLY A 123 -9.79 -4.99 -3.20
C GLY A 123 -8.36 -4.91 -3.72
N LEU A 124 -7.93 -5.86 -4.53
CA LEU A 124 -6.65 -5.78 -5.25
C LEU A 124 -6.62 -4.54 -6.15
N TYR A 125 -7.69 -4.30 -6.93
CA TYR A 125 -7.81 -3.10 -7.75
C TYR A 125 -7.62 -1.82 -6.95
N ALA A 126 -8.39 -1.65 -5.86
CA ALA A 126 -8.32 -0.44 -5.02
C ALA A 126 -6.92 -0.26 -4.40
N THR A 127 -6.29 -1.35 -3.95
CA THR A 127 -4.96 -1.31 -3.34
C THR A 127 -3.89 -0.92 -4.36
N LEU A 128 -3.89 -1.54 -5.54
CA LEU A 128 -2.93 -1.23 -6.60
C LEU A 128 -3.12 0.20 -7.13
N LEU A 129 -4.37 0.62 -7.36
CA LEU A 129 -4.69 1.97 -7.82
C LEU A 129 -4.21 3.03 -6.82
N GLY A 130 -4.37 2.78 -5.51
CA GLY A 130 -3.92 3.70 -4.46
C GLY A 130 -2.41 3.77 -4.29
N LEU A 131 -1.70 2.69 -4.65
CA LEU A 131 -0.24 2.62 -4.47
C LEU A 131 0.55 2.97 -5.73
N ARG A 132 -0.03 2.89 -6.94
CA ARG A 132 0.70 3.06 -8.21
C ARG A 132 1.43 4.38 -8.33
N ASP A 133 0.82 5.46 -7.79
CA ASP A 133 1.39 6.81 -7.84
C ASP A 133 2.26 7.13 -6.61
N GLN A 134 2.32 6.20 -5.63
CA GLN A 134 3.04 6.35 -4.37
C GLN A 134 4.44 5.74 -4.39
N THR A 135 4.69 4.78 -5.28
CA THR A 135 5.99 4.13 -5.45
C THR A 135 6.21 3.70 -6.89
N SER A 136 7.46 3.74 -7.35
CA SER A 136 7.85 3.18 -8.65
C SER A 136 8.17 1.67 -8.60
N SER A 137 8.11 1.05 -7.42
CA SER A 137 8.45 -0.36 -7.21
C SER A 137 7.27 -1.14 -6.63
N LEU A 138 6.20 -1.24 -7.41
CA LEU A 138 4.97 -1.94 -7.04
C LEU A 138 4.87 -3.29 -7.77
N VAL A 139 4.61 -4.36 -7.02
CA VAL A 139 4.43 -5.71 -7.54
C VAL A 139 3.09 -6.27 -7.10
N ALA A 140 2.25 -6.68 -8.04
CA ALA A 140 1.06 -7.47 -7.78
C ALA A 140 1.38 -8.97 -7.90
N ILE A 141 1.07 -9.76 -6.88
CA ILE A 141 1.12 -11.22 -6.94
C ILE A 141 -0.32 -11.74 -6.93
N ILE A 142 -0.73 -12.37 -8.02
CA ILE A 142 -2.07 -12.87 -8.24
C ILE A 142 -2.06 -14.38 -8.49
N SER A 143 -3.18 -15.06 -8.29
CA SER A 143 -3.29 -16.48 -8.60
C SER A 143 -3.11 -16.75 -10.09
N ALA A 144 -2.36 -17.80 -10.43
CA ALA A 144 -2.28 -18.32 -11.78
C ALA A 144 -3.54 -19.10 -12.17
N VAL A 145 -4.27 -19.62 -11.18
CA VAL A 145 -5.51 -20.35 -11.41
C VAL A 145 -6.62 -19.33 -11.70
N PRO A 146 -7.32 -19.44 -12.83
CA PRO A 146 -8.46 -18.57 -13.10
C PRO A 146 -9.48 -18.72 -11.97
N THR A 147 -9.85 -17.61 -11.35
CA THR A 147 -10.94 -17.62 -10.37
C THR A 147 -12.21 -18.09 -11.09
N PRO A 148 -12.92 -19.11 -10.56
CA PRO A 148 -14.18 -19.53 -11.15
C PRO A 148 -15.07 -18.31 -11.35
N LEU A 149 -15.72 -18.21 -12.50
CA LEU A 149 -16.55 -17.08 -12.91
C LEU A 149 -17.28 -16.48 -11.70
N ARG A 150 -16.84 -15.30 -11.29
CA ARG A 150 -17.56 -14.55 -10.26
C ARG A 150 -18.96 -14.34 -10.78
N ARG A 151 -19.95 -14.89 -10.10
CA ARG A 151 -21.36 -14.82 -10.50
C ARG A 151 -21.87 -13.38 -10.55
N ARG A 152 -21.14 -12.43 -9.95
CA ARG A 152 -21.45 -11.00 -9.94
C ARG A 152 -20.37 -10.18 -10.60
N LYS A 153 -20.79 -9.17 -11.36
CA LYS A 153 -19.91 -8.11 -11.85
C LYS A 153 -19.29 -7.40 -10.65
N ALA A 154 -17.97 -7.33 -10.62
CA ALA A 154 -17.28 -6.44 -9.71
C ALA A 154 -17.59 -5.00 -10.15
N LEU A 155 -18.21 -4.21 -9.28
CA LEU A 155 -18.59 -2.83 -9.51
C LEU A 155 -17.82 -1.93 -8.55
N ASP A 156 -17.40 -0.78 -9.03
CA ASP A 156 -16.99 0.36 -8.21
C ASP A 156 -17.77 1.62 -8.63
N GLU A 157 -17.44 2.77 -8.09
CA GLU A 157 -18.10 4.04 -8.40
C GLU A 157 -17.93 4.45 -9.88
N LEU A 158 -16.95 3.90 -10.57
CA LEU A 158 -16.65 4.17 -11.98
C LEU A 158 -17.28 3.16 -12.94
N GLY A 159 -18.00 2.14 -12.43
CA GLY A 159 -18.67 1.10 -13.20
C GLY A 159 -18.08 -0.30 -12.99
N SER A 160 -18.22 -1.17 -14.01
CA SER A 160 -17.76 -2.55 -13.92
C SER A 160 -16.24 -2.66 -13.99
N LEU A 161 -15.67 -3.66 -13.29
CA LEU A 161 -14.28 -4.06 -13.40
C LEU A 161 -14.16 -5.34 -14.26
N PRO A 162 -12.99 -5.58 -14.90
CA PRO A 162 -12.71 -6.84 -15.56
C PRO A 162 -12.94 -8.05 -14.66
N ILE A 163 -13.25 -9.19 -15.24
CA ILE A 163 -13.63 -10.40 -14.48
C ILE A 163 -12.47 -11.19 -13.91
N ASP A 164 -11.27 -11.03 -14.46
CA ASP A 164 -10.08 -11.76 -14.04
C ASP A 164 -9.04 -10.83 -13.38
N ASP A 165 -8.25 -11.38 -12.43
CA ASP A 165 -7.31 -10.62 -11.64
C ASP A 165 -6.12 -10.09 -12.47
N ALA A 166 -5.80 -10.71 -13.59
CA ALA A 166 -4.77 -10.25 -14.51
C ALA A 166 -5.21 -8.95 -15.20
N SER A 167 -6.42 -8.94 -15.78
CA SER A 167 -7.02 -7.74 -16.39
C SER A 167 -7.26 -6.63 -15.36
N ILE A 168 -7.73 -7.00 -14.15
CA ILE A 168 -7.87 -6.07 -13.00
C ILE A 168 -6.54 -5.38 -12.69
N SER A 169 -5.45 -6.16 -12.61
CA SER A 169 -4.12 -5.62 -12.31
C SER A 169 -3.58 -4.72 -13.40
N LEU A 170 -3.76 -5.09 -14.68
CA LEU A 170 -3.37 -4.25 -15.83
C LEU A 170 -4.10 -2.90 -15.79
N VAL A 171 -5.41 -2.91 -15.52
CA VAL A 171 -6.21 -1.69 -15.42
C VAL A 171 -5.77 -0.83 -14.22
N ALA A 172 -5.60 -1.44 -13.04
CA ALA A 172 -5.21 -0.71 -11.82
C ALA A 172 -3.85 -0.02 -11.97
N LEU A 173 -2.92 -0.64 -12.70
CA LEU A 173 -1.57 -0.14 -12.91
C LEU A 173 -1.42 0.75 -14.17
N ALA A 174 -2.51 1.06 -14.89
CA ALA A 174 -2.48 1.98 -16.03
C ALA A 174 -1.89 3.35 -15.64
N PRO A 175 -1.14 4.03 -16.53
CA PRO A 175 -0.34 5.21 -16.19
C PRO A 175 -1.16 6.41 -15.71
N SER A 176 -2.40 6.55 -16.16
CA SER A 176 -3.28 7.65 -15.78
C SER A 176 -4.71 7.16 -15.50
N LEU A 177 -5.54 8.01 -14.88
CA LEU A 177 -6.96 7.71 -14.69
C LEU A 177 -7.71 7.63 -16.02
N GLU A 178 -7.36 8.45 -17.00
CA GLU A 178 -7.97 8.44 -18.34
C GLU A 178 -7.69 7.11 -19.04
N GLU A 179 -6.44 6.68 -19.09
CA GLU A 179 -6.03 5.39 -19.65
C GLU A 179 -6.65 4.21 -18.90
N ASN A 180 -6.75 4.29 -17.57
CA ASN A 180 -7.45 3.32 -16.75
C ASN A 180 -8.91 3.15 -17.21
N LEU A 181 -9.66 4.25 -17.37
CA LEU A 181 -11.06 4.22 -17.78
C LEU A 181 -11.26 3.65 -19.18
N ILE A 182 -10.38 4.00 -20.12
CA ILE A 182 -10.40 3.47 -21.49
C ILE A 182 -10.10 1.97 -21.46
N LEU A 183 -9.04 1.58 -20.76
CA LEU A 183 -8.60 0.20 -20.66
C LEU A 183 -9.65 -0.69 -19.98
N ARG A 184 -10.32 -0.19 -18.93
CA ARG A 184 -11.47 -0.89 -18.32
C ARG A 184 -12.54 -1.24 -19.34
N LYS A 185 -13.01 -0.22 -20.06
CA LYS A 185 -14.04 -0.40 -21.11
C LYS A 185 -13.61 -1.39 -22.18
N LEU A 186 -12.32 -1.31 -22.58
CA LEU A 186 -11.76 -2.18 -23.60
C LEU A 186 -11.68 -3.64 -23.11
N LEU A 187 -11.07 -3.89 -21.95
CA LEU A 187 -10.88 -5.26 -21.46
C LEU A 187 -12.21 -5.92 -21.03
N GLU A 188 -13.19 -5.13 -20.61
CA GLU A 188 -14.55 -5.59 -20.28
C GLU A 188 -15.45 -5.77 -21.49
N HIS A 189 -15.07 -5.22 -22.65
CA HIS A 189 -15.91 -5.30 -23.84
C HIS A 189 -16.19 -6.76 -24.19
N ARG A 190 -17.48 -7.09 -24.31
CA ARG A 190 -17.91 -8.40 -24.82
C ARG A 190 -18.04 -8.35 -26.34
N MET A 191 -17.42 -9.31 -26.99
CA MET A 191 -17.55 -9.49 -28.43
C MET A 191 -19.01 -9.81 -28.76
N ARG A 192 -19.57 -9.16 -29.76
CA ARG A 192 -21.00 -9.28 -30.12
C ARG A 192 -21.26 -10.33 -31.16
N ASP A 193 -20.30 -10.57 -32.04
CA ASP A 193 -20.43 -11.40 -33.23
C ASP A 193 -19.19 -12.24 -33.50
N GLY A 194 -19.35 -13.32 -34.26
CA GLY A 194 -18.24 -14.16 -34.72
C GLY A 194 -17.85 -15.28 -33.77
N GLY A 195 -16.68 -15.88 -34.00
CA GLY A 195 -16.18 -17.03 -33.25
C GLY A 195 -15.87 -16.77 -31.77
N TYR A 196 -15.86 -15.51 -31.37
CA TYR A 196 -15.62 -15.07 -29.98
C TYR A 196 -16.85 -14.44 -29.33
N GLU A 197 -18.04 -14.66 -29.88
CA GLU A 197 -19.27 -14.10 -29.32
C GLU A 197 -19.40 -14.38 -27.82
N GLY A 198 -19.67 -13.34 -27.03
CA GLY A 198 -19.81 -13.41 -25.58
C GLY A 198 -18.51 -13.40 -24.78
N ALA A 199 -17.34 -13.61 -25.42
CA ALA A 199 -16.05 -13.54 -24.76
C ALA A 199 -15.65 -12.09 -24.44
N HIS A 200 -14.95 -11.90 -23.32
CA HIS A 200 -14.37 -10.58 -22.99
C HIS A 200 -13.11 -10.35 -23.79
N PHE A 201 -12.93 -9.13 -24.32
CA PHE A 201 -11.73 -8.76 -25.07
C PHE A 201 -10.45 -8.96 -24.26
N GLY A 202 -10.46 -8.67 -22.95
CA GLY A 202 -9.31 -8.91 -22.07
C GLY A 202 -8.87 -10.36 -22.04
N THR A 203 -9.81 -11.31 -22.02
CA THR A 203 -9.49 -12.74 -22.10
C THR A 203 -8.86 -13.09 -23.44
N ILE A 204 -9.46 -12.62 -24.55
CA ILE A 204 -8.94 -12.87 -25.91
C ILE A 204 -7.52 -12.28 -26.06
N LEU A 205 -7.31 -11.07 -25.58
CA LEU A 205 -6.01 -10.40 -25.63
C LEU A 205 -4.94 -11.21 -24.87
N LEU A 206 -5.23 -11.63 -23.63
CA LEU A 206 -4.27 -12.40 -22.83
C LEU A 206 -4.02 -13.79 -23.40
N GLU A 207 -5.00 -14.44 -24.00
CA GLU A 207 -4.82 -15.72 -24.70
C GLU A 207 -3.96 -15.55 -25.94
N ALA A 208 -4.23 -14.56 -26.79
CA ALA A 208 -3.42 -14.26 -27.96
C ALA A 208 -1.96 -13.94 -27.60
N LEU A 209 -1.75 -13.14 -26.55
CA LEU A 209 -0.41 -12.86 -26.05
C LEU A 209 0.26 -14.12 -25.47
N THR A 210 -0.51 -15.01 -24.84
CA THR A 210 0.03 -16.29 -24.31
C THR A 210 0.49 -17.20 -25.43
N GLU A 211 -0.26 -17.30 -26.52
CA GLU A 211 0.14 -18.02 -27.73
C GLU A 211 1.41 -17.44 -28.35
N LEU A 212 1.48 -16.11 -28.47
CA LEU A 212 2.62 -15.41 -29.07
C LEU A 212 3.90 -15.52 -28.25
N PHE A 213 3.80 -15.45 -26.93
CA PHE A 213 4.96 -15.39 -26.02
C PHE A 213 5.21 -16.66 -25.23
N GLY A 214 4.42 -17.72 -25.42
CA GLY A 214 4.63 -19.07 -24.92
C GLY A 214 4.24 -19.30 -23.46
N SER A 215 3.88 -18.27 -22.70
CA SER A 215 3.38 -18.42 -21.33
C SER A 215 2.52 -17.26 -20.89
N ARG A 216 1.60 -17.51 -19.95
CA ARG A 216 0.71 -16.47 -19.37
C ARG A 216 1.50 -15.38 -18.65
N GLN A 217 2.60 -15.73 -17.98
CA GLN A 217 3.49 -14.73 -17.36
C GLN A 217 4.16 -13.84 -18.41
N ALA A 218 4.65 -14.41 -19.50
CA ALA A 218 5.23 -13.64 -20.60
C ALA A 218 4.19 -12.75 -21.27
N ALA A 219 2.96 -13.23 -21.44
CA ALA A 219 1.82 -12.45 -21.92
C ALA A 219 1.56 -11.22 -21.05
N LEU A 220 1.54 -11.38 -19.73
CA LEU A 220 1.37 -10.26 -18.78
C LEU A 220 2.54 -9.28 -18.82
N ASN A 221 3.75 -9.78 -18.93
CA ASN A 221 4.95 -8.94 -19.03
C ASN A 221 4.93 -8.06 -20.30
N GLU A 222 4.62 -8.65 -21.44
CA GLU A 222 4.58 -7.92 -22.73
C GLU A 222 3.31 -7.09 -22.87
N GLY A 223 2.15 -7.57 -22.40
CA GLY A 223 0.93 -6.79 -22.30
C GLY A 223 1.10 -5.56 -21.41
N GLY A 224 1.70 -5.74 -20.24
CA GLY A 224 2.02 -4.63 -19.33
C GLY A 224 2.96 -3.61 -19.95
N ARG A 225 3.98 -4.06 -20.70
CA ARG A 225 4.89 -3.18 -21.43
C ARG A 225 4.15 -2.38 -22.52
N LEU A 226 3.31 -3.06 -23.27
CA LEU A 226 2.53 -2.46 -24.37
C LEU A 226 1.59 -1.36 -23.82
N LEU A 227 0.99 -1.63 -22.66
CA LEU A 227 0.06 -0.73 -21.99
C LEU A 227 0.75 0.32 -21.11
N GLY A 228 2.07 0.29 -20.97
CA GLY A 228 2.85 1.25 -20.17
C GLY A 228 2.55 1.22 -18.68
N ILE A 229 2.15 0.08 -18.11
CA ILE A 229 1.74 0.02 -16.69
C ILE A 229 2.88 0.41 -15.73
N GLY A 230 2.50 1.08 -14.62
CA GLY A 230 3.39 1.56 -13.56
C GLY A 230 3.63 0.52 -12.46
N GLY A 231 4.06 -0.70 -12.82
CA GLY A 231 4.29 -1.77 -11.86
C GLY A 231 4.56 -3.10 -12.53
N ARG A 232 4.51 -4.20 -11.76
CA ARG A 232 4.75 -5.55 -12.25
C ARG A 232 3.67 -6.50 -11.76
N ILE A 233 3.35 -7.51 -12.55
CA ILE A 233 2.38 -8.54 -12.21
C ILE A 233 3.08 -9.90 -12.26
N ILE A 234 3.03 -10.65 -11.17
CA ILE A 234 3.61 -11.98 -11.05
C ILE A 234 2.49 -12.99 -10.76
N LEU A 235 2.45 -14.06 -11.55
CA LEU A 235 1.55 -15.17 -11.31
C LEU A 235 2.15 -16.08 -10.23
N ALA A 236 1.38 -16.34 -9.19
CA ALA A 236 1.69 -17.34 -8.19
C ALA A 236 1.37 -18.73 -8.77
N THR A 237 2.40 -19.53 -9.06
CA THR A 237 2.29 -20.87 -9.64
C THR A 237 2.94 -21.90 -8.74
N ASP A 238 2.42 -23.12 -8.73
CA ASP A 238 3.00 -24.26 -7.99
C ASP A 238 4.29 -24.80 -8.63
N GLU A 239 4.61 -24.37 -9.85
CA GLU A 239 5.78 -24.84 -10.61
C GLU A 239 7.12 -24.19 -10.19
N GLY A 240 7.21 -23.68 -8.96
CA GLY A 240 8.46 -23.25 -8.34
C GLY A 240 9.34 -22.34 -9.22
N GLY A 241 8.83 -21.16 -9.60
CA GLY A 241 9.70 -20.08 -10.08
C GLY A 241 10.01 -20.04 -11.58
N LYS A 242 9.41 -20.88 -12.43
CA LYS A 242 9.56 -20.72 -13.90
C LYS A 242 8.74 -19.57 -14.49
N GLY A 243 7.95 -18.89 -13.68
CA GLY A 243 7.11 -17.75 -14.05
C GLY A 243 7.60 -16.43 -13.46
N GLY A 244 8.86 -16.06 -13.66
CA GLY A 244 9.36 -14.75 -13.24
C GLY A 244 8.86 -13.61 -14.12
N ASP A 245 8.88 -12.39 -13.55
CA ASP A 245 8.63 -11.17 -14.32
C ASP A 245 9.69 -10.96 -15.44
N ARG A 246 9.59 -9.83 -16.16
CA ARG A 246 10.57 -9.47 -17.22
C ARG A 246 12.03 -9.43 -16.76
N ARG A 247 12.29 -9.33 -15.45
CA ARG A 247 13.64 -9.35 -14.87
C ARG A 247 14.03 -10.73 -14.36
N GLY A 248 13.17 -11.76 -14.59
CA GLY A 248 13.35 -13.11 -14.04
C GLY A 248 13.01 -13.22 -12.56
N MET A 249 12.39 -12.18 -11.97
CA MET A 249 12.04 -12.15 -10.55
C MET A 249 10.79 -13.00 -10.31
N GLY A 250 10.93 -14.03 -9.52
CA GLY A 250 9.82 -14.87 -9.06
C GLY A 250 9.13 -14.33 -7.80
N VAL A 251 8.11 -15.06 -7.35
CA VAL A 251 7.32 -14.71 -6.13
C VAL A 251 8.23 -14.57 -4.90
N GLN A 252 9.17 -15.52 -4.72
CA GLN A 252 10.05 -15.52 -3.54
C GLN A 252 10.96 -14.30 -3.50
N GLU A 253 11.60 -13.96 -4.62
CA GLU A 253 12.51 -12.81 -4.71
C GLU A 253 11.75 -11.48 -4.54
N ALA A 254 10.53 -11.39 -5.09
CA ALA A 254 9.68 -10.22 -4.91
C ALA A 254 9.36 -9.99 -3.42
N ILE A 255 8.97 -11.05 -2.70
CA ILE A 255 8.65 -10.99 -1.27
C ILE A 255 9.89 -10.71 -0.42
N GLN A 256 11.04 -11.30 -0.75
CA GLN A 256 12.30 -11.10 -0.01
C GLN A 256 12.85 -9.68 -0.16
N SER A 257 12.68 -9.07 -1.33
CA SER A 257 13.11 -7.70 -1.61
C SER A 257 12.11 -6.62 -1.22
N ALA A 258 10.94 -7.01 -0.70
CA ALA A 258 9.91 -6.07 -0.30
C ALA A 258 10.29 -5.28 0.96
N ASP A 259 9.91 -4.00 1.00
CA ASP A 259 9.90 -3.15 2.18
C ASP A 259 8.53 -3.19 2.89
N LEU A 260 7.48 -3.61 2.17
CA LEU A 260 6.13 -3.79 2.67
C LEU A 260 5.43 -4.90 1.86
N VAL A 261 4.80 -5.84 2.57
CA VAL A 261 3.91 -6.83 1.97
C VAL A 261 2.49 -6.56 2.40
N VAL A 262 1.58 -6.44 1.44
CA VAL A 262 0.16 -6.14 1.66
C VAL A 262 -0.69 -7.30 1.16
N LEU A 263 -1.56 -7.83 2.01
CA LEU A 263 -2.68 -8.64 1.58
C LEU A 263 -3.86 -7.71 1.31
N ALA A 264 -4.27 -7.61 0.05
CA ALA A 264 -5.40 -6.78 -0.35
C ALA A 264 -6.70 -7.24 0.30
N PRO A 265 -7.67 -6.34 0.55
CA PRO A 265 -8.96 -6.74 1.06
C PRO A 265 -9.69 -7.61 0.03
N GLY A 266 -10.31 -8.70 0.46
CA GLY A 266 -10.99 -9.61 -0.46
C GLY A 266 -11.74 -10.70 0.26
N HIS A 267 -12.62 -11.38 -0.47
CA HIS A 267 -13.28 -12.57 0.04
C HIS A 267 -12.26 -13.71 0.15
N PHE A 268 -12.21 -14.35 1.33
CA PHE A 268 -11.14 -15.33 1.61
C PHE A 268 -11.09 -16.46 0.56
N GLU A 269 -12.21 -17.10 0.27
CA GLU A 269 -12.26 -18.26 -0.62
C GLU A 269 -11.99 -17.94 -2.10
N SER A 270 -12.52 -16.82 -2.60
CA SER A 270 -12.43 -16.48 -4.02
C SER A 270 -11.25 -15.59 -4.39
N ASP A 271 -10.83 -14.70 -3.48
CA ASP A 271 -9.86 -13.65 -3.81
C ASP A 271 -8.49 -13.87 -3.17
N LEU A 272 -8.46 -14.46 -1.96
CA LEU A 272 -7.24 -14.57 -1.18
C LEU A 272 -6.67 -16.00 -1.18
N ARG A 273 -7.50 -17.01 -0.88
CA ARG A 273 -7.09 -18.41 -0.80
C ARG A 273 -6.36 -18.90 -2.05
N PRO A 274 -6.81 -18.62 -3.29
CA PRO A 274 -6.12 -19.11 -4.48
C PRO A 274 -4.66 -18.65 -4.60
N VAL A 275 -4.33 -17.47 -4.12
CA VAL A 275 -2.94 -16.99 -4.10
C VAL A 275 -2.20 -17.51 -2.86
N LEU A 276 -2.85 -17.51 -1.69
CA LEU A 276 -2.22 -17.88 -0.42
C LEU A 276 -1.86 -19.36 -0.31
N THR A 277 -2.56 -20.26 -1.02
CA THR A 277 -2.29 -21.69 -1.03
C THR A 277 -1.22 -22.12 -2.04
N THR A 278 -0.66 -21.18 -2.81
CA THR A 278 0.43 -21.46 -3.75
C THR A 278 1.66 -22.00 -3.00
N SER A 279 2.24 -23.08 -3.54
CA SER A 279 3.40 -23.75 -2.94
C SER A 279 4.57 -22.78 -2.71
N GLY A 280 5.16 -22.83 -1.52
CA GLY A 280 6.30 -22.00 -1.12
C GLY A 280 5.98 -20.54 -0.78
N LEU A 281 4.74 -20.05 -1.01
CA LEU A 281 4.39 -18.67 -0.68
C LEU A 281 4.40 -18.41 0.83
N ALA A 282 3.82 -19.31 1.61
CA ALA A 282 3.81 -19.20 3.06
C ALA A 282 5.23 -19.11 3.65
N ASP A 283 6.14 -19.91 3.13
CA ASP A 283 7.54 -19.92 3.57
C ASP A 283 8.28 -18.65 3.15
N ALA A 284 8.03 -18.15 1.94
CA ALA A 284 8.57 -16.88 1.49
C ALA A 284 8.08 -15.72 2.37
N LEU A 285 6.80 -15.70 2.74
CA LEU A 285 6.21 -14.69 3.64
C LEU A 285 6.83 -14.75 5.04
N ARG A 286 7.01 -15.95 5.62
CA ARG A 286 7.67 -16.12 6.93
C ARG A 286 9.14 -15.73 6.91
N ALA A 287 9.85 -16.04 5.83
CA ALA A 287 11.27 -15.71 5.68
C ALA A 287 11.52 -14.20 5.45
N SER A 288 10.53 -13.47 4.95
CA SER A 288 10.65 -12.03 4.69
C SER A 288 10.68 -11.24 5.99
N ARG A 289 11.57 -10.23 6.03
CA ARG A 289 11.67 -9.26 7.14
C ARG A 289 10.73 -8.06 6.97
N ALA A 290 10.12 -7.91 5.81
CA ALA A 290 9.16 -6.84 5.55
C ALA A 290 7.96 -6.95 6.50
N PRO A 291 7.41 -5.84 7.01
CA PRO A 291 6.13 -5.84 7.69
C PRO A 291 5.05 -6.38 6.75
N LYS A 292 4.14 -7.17 7.29
CA LYS A 292 3.05 -7.79 6.55
C LYS A 292 1.73 -7.26 7.06
N VAL A 293 1.02 -6.56 6.20
CA VAL A 293 -0.26 -5.90 6.50
C VAL A 293 -1.39 -6.63 5.80
N ALA A 294 -2.36 -7.10 6.55
CA ALA A 294 -3.61 -7.58 5.99
C ALA A 294 -4.68 -6.48 6.06
N VAL A 295 -5.31 -6.18 4.94
CA VAL A 295 -6.42 -5.22 4.90
C VAL A 295 -7.73 -6.00 4.93
N THR A 296 -8.64 -5.67 5.87
CA THR A 296 -9.94 -6.32 5.97
C THR A 296 -10.93 -5.74 4.97
N LYS A 297 -11.97 -6.50 4.63
CA LYS A 297 -13.12 -5.98 3.89
C LYS A 297 -13.84 -4.90 4.72
N ILE A 298 -14.62 -4.04 4.06
CA ILE A 298 -15.53 -3.09 4.71
C ILE A 298 -16.87 -3.76 5.01
N MET A 299 -17.36 -4.59 4.07
CA MET A 299 -18.63 -5.30 4.15
C MET A 299 -18.40 -6.80 4.04
N THR A 300 -19.24 -7.59 4.68
CA THR A 300 -19.31 -9.04 4.43
C THR A 300 -19.73 -9.32 2.99
N ALA A 301 -19.58 -10.55 2.54
CA ALA A 301 -20.21 -11.00 1.31
C ALA A 301 -21.75 -11.15 1.51
N GLU A 302 -22.44 -11.31 0.39
CA GLU A 302 -23.88 -11.60 0.38
C GLU A 302 -24.19 -12.84 1.20
N HIS A 303 -25.12 -12.72 2.17
CA HIS A 303 -25.52 -13.81 3.07
C HIS A 303 -24.36 -14.55 3.78
N GLU A 304 -23.21 -13.90 3.93
CA GLU A 304 -22.08 -14.49 4.65
C GLU A 304 -22.47 -14.77 6.11
N GLN A 305 -22.29 -16.03 6.52
CA GLN A 305 -22.60 -16.48 7.86
C GLN A 305 -21.49 -16.07 8.85
N GLY A 306 -21.85 -15.98 10.13
CA GLY A 306 -20.89 -15.64 11.19
C GLY A 306 -20.95 -14.18 11.62
N GLU A 307 -19.99 -13.80 12.47
CA GLU A 307 -19.89 -12.44 12.99
C GLU A 307 -19.18 -11.53 12.00
N ALA A 308 -19.77 -10.37 11.72
CA ALA A 308 -19.16 -9.35 10.88
C ALA A 308 -18.15 -8.51 11.70
N ARG A 309 -17.03 -9.12 12.10
CA ARG A 309 -16.01 -8.53 12.94
C ARG A 309 -14.62 -8.69 12.33
N THR A 310 -13.75 -7.74 12.59
CA THR A 310 -12.34 -7.81 12.17
C THR A 310 -11.65 -9.07 12.73
N SER A 311 -11.92 -9.44 13.99
CA SER A 311 -11.35 -10.65 14.60
C SER A 311 -11.71 -11.92 13.84
N SER A 312 -12.94 -12.05 13.32
CA SER A 312 -13.37 -13.22 12.55
C SER A 312 -12.62 -13.33 11.22
N GLU A 313 -12.41 -12.22 10.52
CA GLU A 313 -11.61 -12.17 9.28
C GLU A 313 -10.15 -12.57 9.56
N VAL A 314 -9.57 -12.03 10.63
CA VAL A 314 -8.17 -12.26 11.02
C VAL A 314 -7.98 -13.70 11.51
N GLU A 315 -8.93 -14.24 12.27
CA GLU A 315 -8.90 -15.63 12.71
C GLU A 315 -8.84 -16.60 11.51
N MET A 316 -9.69 -16.37 10.49
CA MET A 316 -9.71 -17.18 9.28
C MET A 316 -8.35 -17.12 8.55
N LEU A 317 -7.79 -15.91 8.43
CA LEU A 317 -6.50 -15.69 7.81
C LEU A 317 -5.35 -16.36 8.60
N THR A 318 -5.35 -16.21 9.92
CA THR A 318 -4.31 -16.78 10.80
C THR A 318 -4.39 -18.30 10.84
N ARG A 319 -5.58 -18.89 10.76
CA ARG A 319 -5.72 -20.36 10.63
C ARG A 319 -5.13 -20.88 9.32
N ALA A 320 -5.27 -20.13 8.23
CA ALA A 320 -4.68 -20.49 6.93
C ALA A 320 -3.17 -20.25 6.89
N LEU A 321 -2.69 -19.16 7.48
CA LEU A 321 -1.29 -18.73 7.49
C LEU A 321 -0.89 -18.26 8.90
N PRO A 322 -0.57 -19.19 9.82
CA PRO A 322 -0.14 -18.85 11.17
C PRO A 322 1.12 -17.98 11.19
N ASP A 323 1.13 -16.95 12.04
CA ASP A 323 2.28 -16.09 12.35
C ASP A 323 2.88 -15.33 11.14
N VAL A 324 2.05 -15.08 10.11
CA VAL A 324 2.51 -14.37 8.91
C VAL A 324 2.25 -12.88 9.01
N PHE A 325 1.04 -12.46 9.36
CA PHE A 325 0.65 -11.05 9.34
C PHE A 325 0.88 -10.38 10.70
N ASP A 326 1.61 -9.26 10.68
CA ASP A 326 1.95 -8.50 11.89
C ASP A 326 0.91 -7.43 12.20
N THR A 327 0.32 -6.84 11.15
CA THR A 327 -0.58 -5.70 11.25
C THR A 327 -1.85 -5.96 10.45
N VAL A 328 -2.96 -5.57 11.01
CA VAL A 328 -4.26 -5.51 10.32
C VAL A 328 -4.67 -4.06 10.16
N LEU A 329 -5.08 -3.70 8.96
CA LEU A 329 -5.68 -2.40 8.65
C LEU A 329 -7.18 -2.61 8.38
N ALA A 330 -8.01 -1.99 9.21
CA ALA A 330 -9.46 -2.09 9.14
C ALA A 330 -10.12 -0.73 8.94
N ASN A 331 -11.30 -0.72 8.29
CA ASN A 331 -12.08 0.49 8.16
C ASN A 331 -12.72 0.89 9.49
N GLU A 332 -12.62 2.16 9.88
CA GLU A 332 -13.42 2.72 10.95
C GLU A 332 -14.90 2.73 10.53
N PRO A 333 -15.85 2.27 11.37
CA PRO A 333 -17.26 2.12 10.98
C PRO A 333 -17.99 3.45 10.90
N ALA A 334 -17.73 4.22 9.86
CA ALA A 334 -18.40 5.49 9.56
C ALA A 334 -19.01 5.42 8.15
N LEU A 335 -19.88 4.42 7.93
CA LEU A 335 -20.64 4.30 6.69
C LEU A 335 -21.90 5.16 6.77
N THR A 336 -22.28 5.73 5.64
CA THR A 336 -23.53 6.50 5.51
C THR A 336 -24.73 5.56 5.41
N ASP A 337 -25.94 6.03 5.81
CA ASP A 337 -27.18 5.27 5.67
C ASP A 337 -27.39 4.78 4.24
N LYS A 338 -27.10 5.64 3.25
CA LYS A 338 -27.17 5.29 1.83
C LYS A 338 -26.24 4.11 1.44
N GLN A 339 -25.05 4.05 2.03
CA GLN A 339 -24.15 2.91 1.81
C GLN A 339 -24.69 1.65 2.47
N LEU A 340 -25.23 1.75 3.66
CA LEU A 340 -25.81 0.61 4.36
C LEU A 340 -27.04 0.06 3.61
N GLU A 341 -27.94 0.93 3.17
CA GLU A 341 -29.12 0.56 2.37
C GLU A 341 -28.76 -0.18 1.08
N ALA A 342 -27.65 0.20 0.42
CA ALA A 342 -27.21 -0.45 -0.82
C ALA A 342 -26.86 -1.94 -0.63
N TYR A 343 -26.53 -2.36 0.59
CA TYR A 343 -26.16 -3.74 0.92
C TYR A 343 -27.22 -4.50 1.71
N ASP A 344 -28.21 -3.82 2.26
CA ASP A 344 -29.25 -4.42 3.11
C ASP A 344 -30.05 -5.48 2.36
N ALA A 345 -30.44 -5.18 1.11
CA ALA A 345 -31.15 -6.12 0.23
C ALA A 345 -30.34 -7.41 -0.07
N GLU A 346 -29.01 -7.35 0.07
CA GLU A 346 -28.09 -8.46 -0.16
C GLU A 346 -27.77 -9.22 1.13
N GLY A 347 -28.27 -8.75 2.29
CA GLY A 347 -27.95 -9.30 3.60
C GLY A 347 -26.47 -9.17 3.97
N ALA A 348 -25.74 -8.25 3.34
CA ALA A 348 -24.36 -7.95 3.67
C ALA A 348 -24.30 -6.93 4.82
N ARG A 349 -23.33 -7.08 5.70
CA ARG A 349 -23.20 -6.29 6.94
C ARG A 349 -21.84 -5.63 7.02
N PRO A 350 -21.75 -4.43 7.64
CA PRO A 350 -20.45 -3.78 7.92
C PRO A 350 -19.57 -4.68 8.80
N ILE A 351 -18.29 -4.76 8.48
CA ILE A 351 -17.32 -5.41 9.35
C ILE A 351 -16.85 -4.40 10.40
N VAL A 352 -17.09 -4.73 11.66
CA VAL A 352 -16.83 -3.85 12.79
C VAL A 352 -15.47 -4.19 13.42
N PRO A 353 -14.56 -3.21 13.59
CA PRO A 353 -13.33 -3.41 14.34
C PRO A 353 -13.60 -3.76 15.80
N ASP A 354 -12.96 -4.83 16.28
CA ASP A 354 -13.01 -5.29 17.67
C ASP A 354 -11.57 -5.49 18.18
N VAL A 355 -11.00 -4.43 18.70
CA VAL A 355 -9.57 -4.32 19.05
C VAL A 355 -9.13 -5.43 19.99
N GLU A 356 -9.87 -5.69 21.08
CA GLU A 356 -9.51 -6.68 22.11
C GLU A 356 -9.47 -8.11 21.54
N ALA A 357 -10.48 -8.51 20.76
CA ALA A 357 -10.51 -9.83 20.16
C ALA A 357 -9.48 -9.99 19.04
N THR A 358 -9.27 -8.96 18.23
CA THR A 358 -8.30 -8.96 17.14
C THR A 358 -6.85 -9.04 17.67
N SER A 359 -6.55 -8.40 18.80
CA SER A 359 -5.21 -8.41 19.41
C SER A 359 -4.71 -9.80 19.84
N ARG A 360 -5.60 -10.80 19.93
CA ARG A 360 -5.24 -12.20 20.19
C ARG A 360 -4.54 -12.85 18.99
N TRP A 361 -4.76 -12.32 17.79
CA TRP A 361 -4.31 -12.91 16.54
C TRP A 361 -3.16 -12.15 15.87
N VAL A 362 -3.09 -10.82 16.07
CA VAL A 362 -2.08 -9.97 15.43
C VAL A 362 -1.49 -8.97 16.42
N LYS A 363 -0.28 -8.52 16.16
CA LYS A 363 0.44 -7.59 17.05
C LYS A 363 -0.18 -6.19 17.04
N ARG A 364 -0.78 -5.77 15.90
CA ARG A 364 -1.28 -4.42 15.71
C ARG A 364 -2.55 -4.39 14.87
N LEU A 365 -3.57 -3.73 15.37
CA LEU A 365 -4.74 -3.30 14.62
C LEU A 365 -4.65 -1.79 14.39
N VAL A 366 -4.77 -1.37 13.16
CA VAL A 366 -4.88 0.03 12.74
C VAL A 366 -6.28 0.23 12.18
N THR A 367 -7.00 1.23 12.69
CA THR A 367 -8.33 1.60 12.20
C THR A 367 -8.28 2.99 11.61
N GLU A 368 -8.77 3.13 10.38
CA GLU A 368 -8.80 4.39 9.63
C GLU A 368 -10.06 4.48 8.79
N ARG A 369 -10.45 5.69 8.41
CA ARG A 369 -11.56 5.90 7.50
C ARG A 369 -11.14 5.58 6.07
N LEU A 370 -11.39 4.37 5.65
CA LEU A 370 -10.96 3.86 4.34
C LEU A 370 -12.09 3.81 3.32
N ALA A 371 -13.35 3.96 3.74
CA ALA A 371 -14.50 3.90 2.85
C ALA A 371 -14.56 5.13 1.93
N ALA A 372 -14.77 4.90 0.64
CA ALA A 372 -15.04 5.94 -0.35
C ALA A 372 -16.36 6.67 -0.02
N ARG A 373 -16.46 7.94 -0.45
CA ARG A 373 -17.65 8.78 -0.19
C ARG A 373 -18.84 8.47 -1.11
N GLY A 374 -18.75 7.46 -1.94
CA GLY A 374 -19.79 7.10 -2.92
C GLY A 374 -21.00 6.36 -2.32
N THR A 375 -21.74 5.70 -3.20
CA THR A 375 -22.92 4.90 -2.83
C THR A 375 -22.56 3.50 -2.38
N LEU A 376 -21.40 3.01 -2.79
CA LEU A 376 -20.88 1.68 -2.44
C LEU A 376 -19.87 1.80 -1.29
N ALA A 377 -19.97 0.90 -0.31
CA ALA A 377 -18.97 0.79 0.76
C ALA A 377 -17.72 0.06 0.23
N ARG A 378 -16.90 0.76 -0.53
CA ARG A 378 -15.63 0.30 -1.10
C ARG A 378 -14.46 1.08 -0.49
N HIS A 379 -13.29 0.48 -0.51
CA HIS A 379 -12.07 1.21 -0.12
C HIS A 379 -11.81 2.35 -1.10
N ASP A 380 -11.56 3.54 -0.55
CA ASP A 380 -11.03 4.67 -1.30
C ASP A 380 -9.56 4.37 -1.63
N PRO A 381 -9.18 4.30 -2.91
CA PRO A 381 -7.80 3.96 -3.28
C PRO A 381 -6.77 4.93 -2.70
N ALA A 382 -7.05 6.24 -2.70
CA ALA A 382 -6.12 7.25 -2.22
C ALA A 382 -5.90 7.14 -0.71
N LEU A 383 -6.98 7.02 0.07
CA LEU A 383 -6.89 6.84 1.54
C LEU A 383 -6.19 5.54 1.90
N LEU A 384 -6.52 4.44 1.21
CA LEU A 384 -5.90 3.14 1.44
C LEU A 384 -4.40 3.18 1.13
N GLY A 385 -4.02 3.73 -0.03
CA GLY A 385 -2.62 3.87 -0.42
C GLY A 385 -1.82 4.71 0.57
N GLU A 386 -2.36 5.85 1.00
CA GLU A 386 -1.73 6.72 2.00
C GLU A 386 -1.49 6.01 3.34
N CYS A 387 -2.50 5.29 3.86
CA CYS A 387 -2.36 4.52 5.11
C CYS A 387 -1.29 3.43 4.99
N LEU A 388 -1.27 2.68 3.89
CA LEU A 388 -0.28 1.62 3.67
C LEU A 388 1.15 2.18 3.60
N ILE A 389 1.36 3.30 2.92
CA ILE A 389 2.66 3.97 2.89
C ILE A 389 3.08 4.44 4.29
N LYS A 390 2.16 5.03 5.07
CA LYS A 390 2.45 5.45 6.46
C LYS A 390 2.88 4.26 7.33
N ILE A 391 2.22 3.11 7.18
CA ILE A 391 2.60 1.89 7.90
C ILE A 391 3.99 1.39 7.47
N GLY A 392 4.27 1.32 6.16
CA GLY A 392 5.56 0.90 5.64
C GLY A 392 6.70 1.83 6.06
N ALA A 393 6.47 3.15 5.98
CA ALA A 393 7.42 4.17 6.42
C ALA A 393 7.72 4.07 7.93
N ALA A 394 6.70 3.88 8.75
CA ALA A 394 6.87 3.72 10.20
C ALA A 394 7.71 2.48 10.53
N ALA A 395 7.45 1.35 9.89
CA ALA A 395 8.20 0.11 10.09
C ALA A 395 9.67 0.26 9.63
N LEU A 396 9.93 0.93 8.51
CA LEU A 396 11.28 1.22 8.05
C LEU A 396 12.04 2.09 9.07
N VAL A 397 11.38 3.11 9.63
CA VAL A 397 11.94 3.95 10.69
C VAL A 397 12.25 3.13 11.94
N GLU A 398 11.37 2.23 12.35
CA GLU A 398 11.60 1.37 13.53
C GLU A 398 12.75 0.39 13.32
N SER A 399 12.85 -0.21 12.13
CA SER A 399 13.92 -1.17 11.81
C SER A 399 15.32 -0.57 11.90
N THR A 400 15.45 0.75 11.73
CA THR A 400 16.74 1.47 11.79
C THR A 400 17.07 2.02 13.18
N LYS A 401 16.18 1.89 14.18
CA LYS A 401 16.51 2.24 15.57
C LYS A 401 17.61 1.30 16.12
N PRO A 402 18.56 1.80 16.92
CA PRO A 402 19.49 0.94 17.64
C PRO A 402 18.74 -0.06 18.50
N LEU A 403 19.23 -1.30 18.62
CA LEU A 403 18.57 -2.37 19.40
C LEU A 403 18.22 -1.94 20.84
N ASN A 404 19.05 -1.12 21.47
CA ASN A 404 18.87 -0.64 22.85
C ASN A 404 17.78 0.43 23.01
N SER A 405 17.23 0.97 21.92
CA SER A 405 16.17 2.01 21.92
C SER A 405 14.85 1.51 21.38
N ARG A 406 14.74 0.22 21.05
CA ARG A 406 13.47 -0.38 20.66
C ARG A 406 12.64 -0.63 21.91
N GLU A 407 11.41 -0.10 21.95
CA GLU A 407 10.47 -0.45 23.02
C GLU A 407 10.25 -1.96 23.01
N PRO A 408 10.21 -2.61 24.19
CA PRO A 408 9.88 -4.01 24.24
C PRO A 408 8.50 -4.22 23.65
N VAL A 409 8.39 -5.10 22.66
CA VAL A 409 7.11 -5.58 22.16
C VAL A 409 6.39 -6.18 23.36
N LEU A 410 5.28 -5.57 23.79
CA LEU A 410 4.41 -6.15 24.82
C LEU A 410 3.91 -7.49 24.27
N THR A 411 4.60 -8.56 24.63
CA THR A 411 4.08 -9.92 24.48
C THR A 411 2.85 -10.02 25.40
N PRO A 412 1.68 -10.42 24.90
CA PRO A 412 0.55 -10.73 25.76
C PRO A 412 1.02 -11.81 26.75
N GLN A 413 1.04 -11.53 28.03
CA GLN A 413 1.21 -12.57 29.06
C GLN A 413 0.04 -13.55 28.88
N LEU A 414 0.35 -14.76 28.48
CA LEU A 414 -0.57 -15.88 28.56
C LEU A 414 -1.03 -15.90 30.05
N ALA A 415 -2.32 -15.67 30.25
CA ALA A 415 -2.94 -15.79 31.55
C ALA A 415 -2.61 -17.19 32.11
N GLY A 416 -1.87 -17.23 33.21
CA GLY A 416 -1.52 -18.45 33.88
C GLY A 416 -2.79 -19.20 34.28
N GLU A 417 -2.81 -20.49 34.02
CA GLU A 417 -3.80 -21.40 34.54
C GLU A 417 -3.81 -21.34 36.06
N PRO A 418 -4.97 -21.37 36.71
CA PRO A 418 -5.01 -21.49 38.15
C PRO A 418 -4.54 -22.89 38.53
N VAL A 419 -3.45 -22.93 39.29
CA VAL A 419 -3.03 -24.17 40.01
C VAL A 419 -4.07 -24.44 41.06
N VAL A 420 -4.69 -25.61 40.98
CA VAL A 420 -5.55 -26.21 42.01
C VAL A 420 -4.70 -26.71 43.16
#